data_452db2bacd227d45a8641f58f1a1dbbc
#
_entry.id   452db2bacd227d45a8641f58f1a1dbbc
#
_cell.length_a   1.000
_cell.length_b   1.000
_cell.length_c   1.000
_cell.angle_alpha   90.00
_cell.angle_beta   90.00
_cell.angle_gamma   90.00
#
_symmetry.space_group_name_H-M   'P 1'
#
loop_
_entity.id
_entity.type
_entity.pdbx_description
1 polymer ?
#
loop_
_entity_poly.entity_id
_entity_poly.type
_entity_poly.pdbx_seq_one_letter_code
_entity_poly.pdbx_strand_id
1 'polypeptide(L)'
;MVRQVPFPELEFEQPIPRRLVHRAAVAEVFVTDAVELSRDRYLVAAQWPRDHALYHPDPSGLADPLLFAETIRQGLVYLAHSRLGVPLAHRFVGTHMDFRITHPERLRVGAAPPAVVLDAELSRPGDRPPHRHGLRLDAVLLVDGVPCGRGGLSLFATDERRYRLLRGPIGRPAADGDPAPDPGGGRGGGPGG
;
A
#
# COMPACT_ATOMS: atom_id res chain seq x y z
N MET A 1 19.82 31.07 2.35
CA MET A 1 19.09 31.19 1.06
C MET A 1 19.03 29.79 0.46
N VAL A 2 17.96 29.03 0.72
CA VAL A 2 17.79 27.66 0.24
C VAL A 2 17.43 27.77 -1.25
N ARG A 3 18.28 27.23 -2.11
CA ARG A 3 18.04 27.18 -3.55
C ARG A 3 16.85 26.25 -3.78
N GLN A 4 15.68 26.79 -4.10
CA GLN A 4 14.57 26.01 -4.63
C GLN A 4 15.05 25.42 -5.95
N VAL A 5 15.30 24.11 -5.96
CA VAL A 5 15.45 23.36 -7.20
C VAL A 5 14.05 23.33 -7.81
N PRO A 6 13.83 23.83 -9.02
CA PRO A 6 12.53 23.72 -9.65
C PRO A 6 12.20 22.22 -9.77
N PHE A 7 11.12 21.80 -9.09
CA PHE A 7 10.58 20.46 -9.32
C PHE A 7 10.16 20.36 -10.78
N PRO A 8 10.45 19.27 -11.48
CA PRO A 8 9.82 19.01 -12.75
C PRO A 8 8.29 19.08 -12.57
N GLU A 9 7.61 19.52 -13.60
CA GLU A 9 6.16 19.67 -13.57
C GLU A 9 5.51 18.30 -13.30
N LEU A 10 4.83 18.18 -12.16
CA LEU A 10 4.11 16.99 -11.73
C LEU A 10 2.62 17.19 -11.96
N GLU A 11 1.95 16.17 -12.47
CA GLU A 11 0.52 16.17 -12.71
C GLU A 11 -0.26 15.70 -11.49
N PHE A 12 -1.36 16.41 -11.14
CA PHE A 12 -2.22 16.08 -10.01
C PHE A 12 -3.69 15.89 -10.39
N GLU A 13 -4.08 16.08 -11.66
CA GLU A 13 -5.48 16.12 -12.07
C GLU A 13 -6.12 14.74 -12.17
N GLN A 14 -5.35 13.72 -12.57
CA GLN A 14 -5.88 12.39 -12.80
C GLN A 14 -5.03 11.30 -12.12
N PRO A 15 -5.67 10.31 -11.49
CA PRO A 15 -4.93 9.17 -10.97
C PRO A 15 -4.38 8.31 -12.13
N ILE A 16 -3.24 7.69 -11.90
CA ILE A 16 -2.71 6.70 -12.82
C ILE A 16 -3.66 5.50 -12.97
N PRO A 17 -3.55 4.68 -14.04
CA PRO A 17 -4.41 3.51 -14.20
C PRO A 17 -4.34 2.56 -12.99
N ARG A 18 -5.48 2.27 -12.37
CA ARG A 18 -5.60 1.45 -11.15
C ARG A 18 -4.90 0.09 -11.20
N ARG A 19 -4.76 -0.51 -12.40
CA ARG A 19 -4.04 -1.77 -12.61
C ARG A 19 -2.55 -1.66 -12.27
N LEU A 20 -1.95 -0.47 -12.44
CA LEU A 20 -0.53 -0.22 -12.17
C LEU A 20 -0.21 -0.10 -10.67
N VAL A 21 -1.21 -0.01 -9.82
CA VAL A 21 -1.08 0.03 -8.35
C VAL A 21 -1.85 -1.10 -7.66
N HIS A 22 -2.39 -2.04 -8.44
CA HIS A 22 -3.16 -3.19 -7.94
C HIS A 22 -4.33 -2.78 -7.05
N ARG A 23 -5.11 -1.77 -7.48
CA ARG A 23 -6.33 -1.36 -6.81
C ARG A 23 -7.59 -1.76 -7.59
N ALA A 24 -8.64 -2.11 -6.84
CA ALA A 24 -9.91 -2.53 -7.41
C ALA A 24 -10.75 -1.33 -7.89
N ALA A 25 -10.73 -0.23 -7.15
CA ALA A 25 -11.49 0.98 -7.45
C ALA A 25 -10.57 2.16 -7.80
N VAL A 26 -11.04 3.06 -8.67
CA VAL A 26 -10.33 4.30 -9.03
C VAL A 26 -10.19 5.21 -7.81
N ALA A 27 -11.20 5.26 -6.94
CA ALA A 27 -11.20 6.06 -5.72
C ALA A 27 -10.11 5.63 -4.70
N GLU A 28 -9.53 4.44 -4.88
CA GLU A 28 -8.43 3.94 -4.04
C GLU A 28 -7.04 4.27 -4.62
N VAL A 29 -6.97 4.95 -5.77
CA VAL A 29 -5.70 5.31 -6.43
C VAL A 29 -5.33 6.72 -6.02
N PHE A 30 -4.23 6.85 -5.30
CA PHE A 30 -3.73 8.16 -4.83
C PHE A 30 -2.64 8.71 -5.73
N VAL A 31 -1.79 7.84 -6.29
CA VAL A 31 -0.71 8.27 -7.19
C VAL A 31 -1.28 8.84 -8.48
N THR A 32 -0.78 10.00 -8.88
CA THR A 32 -1.19 10.72 -10.09
C THR A 32 -0.09 10.75 -11.14
N ASP A 33 1.18 10.83 -10.72
CA ASP A 33 2.32 10.91 -11.63
C ASP A 33 3.61 10.42 -10.98
N ALA A 34 4.65 10.15 -11.78
CA ALA A 34 6.02 9.98 -11.29
C ALA A 34 7.06 10.38 -12.33
N VAL A 35 8.01 11.21 -11.91
CA VAL A 35 9.12 11.71 -12.72
C VAL A 35 10.45 11.21 -12.17
N GLU A 36 11.33 10.74 -13.05
CA GLU A 36 12.69 10.34 -12.72
C GLU A 36 13.59 11.59 -12.62
N LEU A 37 14.23 11.78 -11.46
CA LEU A 37 15.20 12.87 -11.25
C LEU A 37 16.62 12.45 -11.63
N SER A 38 16.95 11.22 -11.31
CA SER A 38 18.23 10.59 -11.63
C SER A 38 18.06 9.07 -11.51
N ARG A 39 19.13 8.33 -11.82
CA ARG A 39 19.10 6.88 -11.62
C ARG A 39 18.60 6.52 -10.22
N ASP A 40 17.54 5.71 -10.18
CA ASP A 40 16.90 5.18 -8.96
C ASP A 40 16.26 6.25 -8.04
N ARG A 41 16.22 7.55 -8.42
CA ARG A 41 15.53 8.61 -7.65
C ARG A 41 14.36 9.19 -8.44
N TYR A 42 13.22 9.28 -7.78
CA TYR A 42 11.94 9.65 -8.37
C TYR A 42 11.20 10.67 -7.50
N LEU A 43 10.44 11.55 -8.14
CA LEU A 43 9.33 12.23 -7.49
C LEU A 43 8.05 11.49 -7.86
N VAL A 44 7.27 11.12 -6.86
CA VAL A 44 5.96 10.50 -7.04
C VAL A 44 4.89 11.45 -6.53
N ALA A 45 4.04 11.94 -7.43
CA ALA A 45 2.91 12.79 -7.10
C ALA A 45 1.72 11.95 -6.64
N ALA A 46 0.97 12.47 -5.68
CA ALA A 46 -0.26 11.85 -5.21
C ALA A 46 -1.26 12.91 -4.74
N GLN A 47 -2.53 12.58 -4.79
CA GLN A 47 -3.62 13.35 -4.22
C GLN A 47 -4.37 12.50 -3.19
N TRP A 48 -4.41 12.96 -1.95
CA TRP A 48 -5.15 12.26 -0.90
C TRP A 48 -6.60 12.71 -0.87
N PRO A 49 -7.54 11.78 -0.73
CA PRO A 49 -8.94 12.14 -0.50
C PRO A 49 -9.09 12.82 0.86
N ARG A 50 -10.05 13.74 0.98
CA ARG A 50 -10.37 14.39 2.26
C ARG A 50 -11.01 13.43 3.26
N ASP A 51 -11.63 12.38 2.77
CA ASP A 51 -12.17 11.26 3.53
C ASP A 51 -12.12 10.00 2.67
N HIS A 52 -11.96 8.85 3.31
CA HIS A 52 -11.83 7.56 2.64
C HIS A 52 -12.43 6.46 3.51
N ALA A 53 -12.97 5.39 2.89
CA ALA A 53 -13.61 4.28 3.61
C ALA A 53 -12.70 3.58 4.66
N LEU A 54 -11.36 3.68 4.53
CA LEU A 54 -10.39 3.07 5.43
C LEU A 54 -9.49 4.07 6.17
N TYR A 55 -9.38 5.31 5.66
CA TYR A 55 -8.44 6.33 6.15
C TYR A 55 -9.21 7.60 6.48
N HIS A 56 -9.69 7.70 7.71
CA HIS A 56 -10.48 8.84 8.15
C HIS A 56 -9.60 9.89 8.83
N PRO A 57 -9.89 11.18 8.62
CA PRO A 57 -9.27 12.22 9.43
C PRO A 57 -9.55 11.98 10.92
N ASP A 58 -8.59 12.30 11.75
CA ASP A 58 -8.76 12.26 13.20
C ASP A 58 -9.74 13.37 13.69
N PRO A 59 -10.17 13.35 14.95
CA PRO A 59 -11.06 14.38 15.50
C PRO A 59 -10.49 15.81 15.46
N SER A 60 -9.16 15.97 15.33
CA SER A 60 -8.50 17.26 15.18
C SER A 60 -8.45 17.75 13.72
N GLY A 61 -8.92 16.93 12.79
CA GLY A 61 -8.94 17.22 11.36
C GLY A 61 -7.60 16.99 10.66
N LEU A 62 -6.77 16.10 11.20
CA LEU A 62 -5.55 15.65 10.52
C LEU A 62 -5.85 14.39 9.73
N ALA A 63 -5.32 14.31 8.50
CA ALA A 63 -5.41 13.13 7.66
C ALA A 63 -4.72 11.93 8.33
N ASP A 64 -5.29 10.74 8.12
CA ASP A 64 -4.71 9.49 8.63
C ASP A 64 -3.29 9.30 8.07
N PRO A 65 -2.26 9.15 8.93
CA PRO A 65 -0.89 8.92 8.48
C PRO A 65 -0.70 7.63 7.68
N LEU A 66 -1.64 6.69 7.72
CA LEU A 66 -1.63 5.49 6.87
C LEU A 66 -1.81 5.83 5.37
N LEU A 67 -2.34 7.00 5.03
CA LEU A 67 -2.33 7.49 3.65
C LEU A 67 -0.92 7.61 3.11
N PHE A 68 0.05 8.02 3.93
CA PHE A 68 1.47 8.04 3.54
C PHE A 68 2.00 6.62 3.27
N ALA A 69 1.74 5.67 4.16
CA ALA A 69 2.13 4.27 3.98
C ALA A 69 1.54 3.68 2.69
N GLU A 70 0.26 3.94 2.42
CA GLU A 70 -0.41 3.49 1.19
C GLU A 70 0.17 4.18 -0.05
N THR A 71 0.53 5.47 0.03
CA THR A 71 1.16 6.18 -1.09
C THR A 71 2.54 5.60 -1.42
N ILE A 72 3.36 5.26 -0.40
CA ILE A 72 4.64 4.54 -0.61
C ILE A 72 4.37 3.21 -1.32
N ARG A 73 3.36 2.44 -0.88
CA ARG A 73 3.02 1.16 -1.50
C ARG A 73 2.61 1.34 -2.97
N GLN A 74 1.73 2.29 -3.26
CA GLN A 74 1.30 2.55 -4.62
C GLN A 74 2.46 3.05 -5.50
N GLY A 75 3.28 3.97 -5.00
CA GLY A 75 4.46 4.48 -5.70
C GLY A 75 5.44 3.35 -6.06
N LEU A 76 5.75 2.46 -5.10
CA LEU A 76 6.66 1.33 -5.34
C LEU A 76 6.10 0.36 -6.38
N VAL A 77 4.81 -0.01 -6.30
CA VAL A 77 4.17 -0.91 -7.27
C VAL A 77 4.10 -0.27 -8.65
N TYR A 78 3.78 1.02 -8.72
CA TYR A 78 3.77 1.78 -9.97
C TYR A 78 5.15 1.81 -10.64
N LEU A 79 6.20 2.17 -9.90
CA LEU A 79 7.57 2.21 -10.41
C LEU A 79 8.05 0.82 -10.84
N ALA A 80 7.68 -0.22 -10.10
CA ALA A 80 7.99 -1.61 -10.46
C ALA A 80 7.45 -1.97 -11.86
N HIS A 81 6.21 -1.64 -12.14
CA HIS A 81 5.60 -1.94 -13.44
C HIS A 81 6.08 -0.99 -14.55
N SER A 82 6.10 0.32 -14.28
CA SER A 82 6.32 1.34 -15.30
C SER A 82 7.79 1.58 -15.63
N ARG A 83 8.70 1.36 -14.66
CA ARG A 83 10.15 1.65 -14.83
C ARG A 83 11.02 0.41 -14.83
N LEU A 84 10.65 -0.64 -14.09
CA LEU A 84 11.45 -1.85 -13.97
C LEU A 84 10.91 -3.02 -14.81
N GLY A 85 9.77 -2.86 -15.49
CA GLY A 85 9.19 -3.89 -16.34
C GLY A 85 8.69 -5.12 -15.59
N VAL A 86 8.40 -5.03 -14.29
CA VAL A 86 7.79 -6.12 -13.54
C VAL A 86 6.42 -6.44 -14.16
N PRO A 87 6.15 -7.70 -14.54
CA PRO A 87 4.88 -8.04 -15.19
C PRO A 87 3.65 -7.75 -14.34
N LEU A 88 2.57 -7.22 -14.93
CA LEU A 88 1.31 -6.90 -14.25
C LEU A 88 0.67 -8.11 -13.53
N ALA A 89 0.93 -9.32 -14.01
CA ALA A 89 0.46 -10.56 -13.41
C ALA A 89 1.20 -10.96 -12.12
N HIS A 90 2.32 -10.28 -11.80
CA HIS A 90 3.07 -10.57 -10.58
C HIS A 90 2.32 -10.10 -9.34
N ARG A 91 2.49 -10.87 -8.25
CA ARG A 91 1.97 -10.56 -6.92
C ARG A 91 3.07 -9.92 -6.08
N PHE A 92 2.70 -8.91 -5.31
CA PHE A 92 3.61 -8.23 -4.41
C PHE A 92 3.41 -8.70 -2.98
N VAL A 93 4.51 -9.03 -2.32
CA VAL A 93 4.53 -9.47 -0.92
C VAL A 93 5.38 -8.50 -0.12
N GLY A 94 4.75 -7.76 0.79
CA GLY A 94 5.43 -6.86 1.71
C GLY A 94 6.25 -7.67 2.74
N THR A 95 7.46 -7.22 3.01
CA THR A 95 8.36 -7.84 3.98
C THR A 95 8.69 -6.93 5.15
N HIS A 96 8.72 -5.64 4.92
CA HIS A 96 8.98 -4.63 5.94
C HIS A 96 8.40 -3.29 5.52
N MET A 97 7.80 -2.57 6.46
CA MET A 97 7.36 -1.19 6.29
C MET A 97 7.63 -0.41 7.58
N ASP A 98 8.18 0.77 7.42
CA ASP A 98 8.34 1.74 8.50
C ASP A 98 8.00 3.13 7.97
N PHE A 99 7.40 3.97 8.82
CA PHE A 99 7.22 5.37 8.51
C PHE A 99 7.08 6.21 9.77
N ARG A 100 7.36 7.50 9.63
CA ARG A 100 7.22 8.49 10.70
C ARG A 100 6.75 9.81 10.11
N ILE A 101 5.75 10.41 10.71
CA ILE A 101 5.37 11.80 10.47
C ILE A 101 6.18 12.67 11.44
N THR A 102 6.86 13.66 10.91
CA THR A 102 7.72 14.61 11.68
C THR A 102 7.01 15.93 11.94
N HIS A 103 6.05 16.31 11.09
CA HIS A 103 5.28 17.54 11.18
C HIS A 103 3.80 17.22 10.94
N PRO A 104 3.09 16.67 11.95
CA PRO A 104 1.70 16.23 11.79
C PRO A 104 0.74 17.38 11.43
N GLU A 105 1.04 18.61 11.83
CA GLU A 105 0.24 19.79 11.49
C GLU A 105 0.11 20.03 9.98
N ARG A 106 1.05 19.48 9.18
CA ARG A 106 1.00 19.54 7.72
C ARG A 106 -0.03 18.59 7.10
N LEU A 107 -0.50 17.63 7.86
CA LEU A 107 -1.54 16.69 7.41
C LEU A 107 -2.96 17.24 7.59
N ARG A 108 -3.12 18.51 7.92
CA ARG A 108 -4.45 19.12 8.13
C ARG A 108 -5.29 19.06 6.86
N VAL A 109 -6.46 18.46 6.98
CA VAL A 109 -7.45 18.37 5.89
C VAL A 109 -8.05 19.76 5.67
N GLY A 110 -7.84 20.31 4.48
CA GLY A 110 -8.35 21.60 4.06
C GLY A 110 -9.57 21.53 3.15
N ALA A 111 -9.95 22.67 2.60
CA ALA A 111 -11.03 22.76 1.62
C ALA A 111 -10.65 22.05 0.29
N ALA A 112 -9.39 22.10 -0.11
CA ALA A 112 -8.84 21.39 -1.25
C ALA A 112 -7.93 20.24 -0.79
N PRO A 113 -7.84 19.14 -1.56
CA PRO A 113 -6.85 18.10 -1.32
C PRO A 113 -5.43 18.68 -1.40
N PRO A 114 -4.52 18.28 -0.50
CA PRO A 114 -3.14 18.74 -0.54
C PRO A 114 -2.38 18.11 -1.71
N ALA A 115 -1.41 18.84 -2.27
CA ALA A 115 -0.43 18.30 -3.19
C ALA A 115 0.60 17.49 -2.41
N VAL A 116 0.58 16.17 -2.58
CA VAL A 116 1.45 15.23 -1.91
C VAL A 116 2.53 14.76 -2.88
N VAL A 117 3.79 14.84 -2.46
CA VAL A 117 4.92 14.36 -3.24
C VAL A 117 5.80 13.45 -2.38
N LEU A 118 6.22 12.32 -2.92
CA LEU A 118 7.29 11.50 -2.37
C LEU A 118 8.58 11.83 -3.12
N ASP A 119 9.60 12.32 -2.43
CA ASP A 119 10.98 12.29 -2.91
C ASP A 119 11.56 10.93 -2.52
N ALA A 120 11.71 10.05 -3.50
CA ALA A 120 11.86 8.63 -3.29
C ALA A 120 13.10 8.05 -3.95
N GLU A 121 13.77 7.16 -3.25
CA GLU A 121 14.89 6.36 -3.75
C GLU A 121 14.46 4.89 -3.86
N LEU A 122 14.62 4.32 -5.07
CA LEU A 122 14.27 2.95 -5.40
C LEU A 122 15.51 2.08 -5.43
N SER A 123 15.53 1.01 -4.65
CA SER A 123 16.61 0.01 -4.66
C SER A 123 16.07 -1.40 -4.87
N ARG A 124 16.94 -2.32 -5.26
CA ARG A 124 16.57 -3.70 -5.64
C ARG A 124 17.30 -4.77 -4.82
N PRO A 125 17.08 -4.83 -3.50
CA PRO A 125 17.73 -5.80 -2.65
C PRO A 125 17.25 -7.23 -2.95
N GLY A 126 18.17 -8.17 -3.18
CA GLY A 126 17.87 -9.57 -3.42
C GLY A 126 17.08 -9.84 -4.70
N ASP A 127 17.23 -8.97 -5.71
CA ASP A 127 16.63 -9.13 -7.03
C ASP A 127 17.15 -10.41 -7.71
N ARG A 128 16.25 -11.23 -8.27
CA ARG A 128 16.56 -12.48 -8.99
C ARG A 128 15.58 -12.69 -10.16
N PRO A 129 15.60 -11.80 -11.16
CA PRO A 129 14.70 -11.90 -12.29
C PRO A 129 14.95 -13.20 -13.10
N PRO A 130 13.94 -13.71 -13.81
CA PRO A 130 12.56 -13.18 -13.90
C PRO A 130 11.64 -13.64 -12.75
N HIS A 131 12.16 -14.40 -11.81
CA HIS A 131 11.36 -15.16 -10.85
C HIS A 131 11.00 -14.38 -9.60
N ARG A 132 11.85 -13.49 -9.18
CA ARG A 132 11.65 -12.65 -8.01
C ARG A 132 12.28 -11.29 -8.25
N HIS A 133 11.51 -10.24 -8.06
CA HIS A 133 11.99 -8.87 -8.07
C HIS A 133 11.97 -8.32 -6.65
N GLY A 134 13.14 -8.21 -6.04
CA GLY A 134 13.29 -7.56 -4.73
C GLY A 134 13.28 -6.05 -4.91
N LEU A 135 12.46 -5.34 -4.13
CA LEU A 135 12.20 -3.92 -4.29
C LEU A 135 12.16 -3.24 -2.93
N ARG A 136 12.78 -2.06 -2.83
CA ARG A 136 12.66 -1.17 -1.68
C ARG A 136 12.52 0.27 -2.17
N LEU A 137 11.57 0.99 -1.60
CA LEU A 137 11.38 2.42 -1.78
C LEU A 137 11.55 3.10 -0.43
N ASP A 138 12.53 3.98 -0.33
CA ASP A 138 12.69 4.91 0.78
C ASP A 138 12.24 6.29 0.33
N ALA A 139 11.40 6.97 1.13
CA ALA A 139 10.75 8.21 0.70
C ALA A 139 10.71 9.26 1.80
N VAL A 140 10.85 10.51 1.38
CA VAL A 140 10.50 11.70 2.16
C VAL A 140 9.13 12.18 1.67
N LEU A 141 8.19 12.33 2.61
CA LEU A 141 6.88 12.90 2.34
C LEU A 141 6.97 14.42 2.32
N LEU A 142 6.52 15.03 1.24
CA LEU A 142 6.30 16.47 1.14
C LEU A 142 4.81 16.76 0.98
N VAL A 143 4.31 17.72 1.74
CA VAL A 143 2.95 18.26 1.59
C VAL A 143 3.09 19.75 1.27
N ASP A 144 2.52 20.17 0.14
CA ASP A 144 2.67 21.52 -0.41
C ASP A 144 4.15 21.96 -0.49
N GLY A 145 5.03 21.03 -0.90
CA GLY A 145 6.46 21.25 -1.03
C GLY A 145 7.26 21.27 0.27
N VAL A 146 6.63 21.04 1.42
CA VAL A 146 7.30 21.04 2.74
C VAL A 146 7.49 19.60 3.24
N PRO A 147 8.73 19.16 3.55
CA PRO A 147 8.98 17.86 4.13
C PRO A 147 8.28 17.70 5.48
N CYS A 148 7.53 16.63 5.66
CA CYS A 148 6.76 16.40 6.88
C CYS A 148 6.75 14.94 7.35
N GLY A 149 7.43 14.04 6.65
CA GLY A 149 7.54 12.64 7.05
C GLY A 149 8.63 11.90 6.28
N ARG A 150 8.95 10.71 6.74
CA ARG A 150 9.84 9.78 6.06
C ARG A 150 9.37 8.35 6.29
N GLY A 151 9.64 7.46 5.36
CA GLY A 151 9.33 6.05 5.52
C GLY A 151 9.88 5.21 4.39
N GLY A 152 9.71 3.91 4.51
CA GLY A 152 10.17 2.98 3.51
C GLY A 152 9.34 1.70 3.48
N LEU A 153 9.32 1.06 2.33
CA LEU A 153 8.67 -0.24 2.11
C LEU A 153 9.61 -1.16 1.37
N SER A 154 9.82 -2.34 1.93
CA SER A 154 10.46 -3.46 1.24
C SER A 154 9.42 -4.49 0.87
N LEU A 155 9.47 -4.96 -0.36
CA LEU A 155 8.62 -6.03 -0.87
C LEU A 155 9.38 -6.85 -1.92
N PHE A 156 8.79 -7.95 -2.33
CA PHE A 156 9.20 -8.61 -3.55
C PHE A 156 7.98 -8.93 -4.42
N ALA A 157 8.19 -8.90 -5.74
CA ALA A 157 7.22 -9.33 -6.72
C ALA A 157 7.58 -10.73 -7.24
N THR A 158 6.58 -11.58 -7.42
CA THR A 158 6.75 -12.96 -7.89
C THR A 158 5.55 -13.40 -8.72
N ASP A 159 5.75 -14.46 -9.53
CA ASP A 159 4.67 -15.04 -10.31
C ASP A 159 3.58 -15.70 -9.42
N GLU A 160 2.40 -15.89 -9.98
CA GLU A 160 1.22 -16.45 -9.29
C GLU A 160 1.49 -17.84 -8.71
N ARG A 161 2.26 -18.70 -9.40
CA ARG A 161 2.56 -20.06 -8.95
C ARG A 161 3.37 -20.04 -7.65
N ARG A 162 4.42 -19.21 -7.61
CA ARG A 162 5.26 -19.06 -6.41
C ARG A 162 4.50 -18.36 -5.29
N TYR A 163 3.70 -17.36 -5.63
CA TYR A 163 2.85 -16.69 -4.64
C TYR A 163 1.93 -17.67 -3.92
N ARG A 164 1.29 -18.62 -4.65
CA ARG A 164 0.44 -19.67 -4.05
C ARG A 164 1.24 -20.58 -3.13
N LEU A 165 2.47 -20.96 -3.50
CA LEU A 165 3.32 -21.78 -2.64
C LEU A 165 3.68 -21.06 -1.33
N LEU A 166 3.92 -19.76 -1.37
CA LEU A 166 4.22 -18.96 -0.18
C LEU A 166 3.02 -18.83 0.78
N ARG A 167 1.79 -18.78 0.25
CA ARG A 167 0.58 -18.67 1.08
C ARG A 167 0.13 -20.00 1.69
N GLY A 168 0.66 -21.12 1.23
CA GLY A 168 0.16 -22.44 1.60
C GLY A 168 -1.27 -22.70 1.07
N PRO A 169 -1.85 -23.86 1.34
CA PRO A 169 -3.27 -24.07 1.11
C PRO A 169 -4.04 -23.08 1.99
N ILE A 170 -4.81 -22.19 1.37
CA ILE A 170 -5.79 -21.36 2.09
C ILE A 170 -6.71 -22.37 2.79
N GLY A 171 -6.62 -22.43 4.13
CA GLY A 171 -7.52 -23.27 4.90
C GLY A 171 -8.93 -23.02 4.41
N ARG A 172 -9.62 -24.05 3.99
CA ARG A 172 -11.06 -24.00 3.74
C ARG A 172 -11.66 -23.32 4.98
N PRO A 173 -12.49 -22.29 4.85
CA PRO A 173 -13.26 -21.84 6.01
C PRO A 173 -13.95 -23.09 6.56
N ALA A 174 -13.86 -23.32 7.86
CA ALA A 174 -14.59 -24.40 8.52
C ALA A 174 -16.03 -24.29 8.03
N ALA A 175 -16.56 -25.35 7.44
CA ALA A 175 -17.95 -25.39 7.08
C ALA A 175 -18.73 -25.21 8.38
N ASP A 176 -19.44 -24.10 8.50
CA ASP A 176 -20.40 -23.90 9.56
C ASP A 176 -21.40 -25.08 9.50
N GLY A 177 -21.45 -25.87 10.57
CA GLY A 177 -22.51 -26.81 10.78
C GLY A 177 -22.18 -28.31 10.66
N ASP A 178 -21.31 -28.80 11.53
CA ASP A 178 -21.50 -30.16 12.00
C ASP A 178 -22.34 -30.06 13.30
N PRO A 179 -23.60 -30.54 13.34
CA PRO A 179 -24.37 -30.48 14.57
C PRO A 179 -23.70 -31.36 15.61
N ALA A 180 -23.48 -30.79 16.81
CA ALA A 180 -22.94 -31.50 17.96
C ALA A 180 -23.74 -32.84 18.17
N PRO A 181 -23.07 -33.97 18.50
CA PRO A 181 -23.76 -35.20 18.81
C PRO A 181 -24.64 -34.97 20.05
N ASP A 182 -25.92 -35.33 19.89
CA ASP A 182 -26.94 -35.30 20.92
C ASP A 182 -26.55 -36.16 22.15
N PRO A 183 -26.36 -35.61 23.36
CA PRO A 183 -26.01 -36.39 24.56
C PRO A 183 -27.22 -36.95 25.32
N GLY A 184 -28.32 -37.28 24.61
CA GLY A 184 -29.58 -37.60 25.27
C GLY A 184 -30.21 -38.95 24.88
N GLY A 185 -29.58 -40.07 25.18
CA GLY A 185 -30.16 -41.40 25.07
C GLY A 185 -30.07 -42.22 26.38
N GLY A 186 -30.47 -41.61 27.48
CA GLY A 186 -30.63 -42.35 28.76
C GLY A 186 -31.83 -43.27 28.73
N ARG A 187 -31.61 -44.59 28.56
CA ARG A 187 -32.63 -45.61 28.76
C ARG A 187 -32.93 -45.78 30.24
N GLY A 188 -34.11 -45.31 30.68
CA GLY A 188 -34.74 -45.68 31.95
C GLY A 188 -35.32 -47.08 31.85
N GLY A 189 -34.68 -48.08 32.46
CA GLY A 189 -35.28 -49.36 32.73
C GLY A 189 -36.02 -49.29 34.05
N GLY A 190 -37.35 -49.45 34.01
CA GLY A 190 -38.16 -49.70 35.21
C GLY A 190 -38.31 -51.19 35.41
N PRO A 191 -38.26 -51.72 36.65
CA PRO A 191 -38.58 -53.10 36.91
C PRO A 191 -40.08 -53.24 37.15
N GLY A 192 -40.63 -54.30 36.55
CA GLY A 192 -42.00 -54.74 36.81
C GLY A 192 -42.22 -55.38 38.17
N GLY A 193 -43.45 -55.33 38.63
CA GLY A 193 -44.04 -56.15 39.65
C GLY A 193 -45.11 -57.00 39.02
#